data_d92bbaaea5fc6c64bffc55c9ae13a788
#
_entry.id   d92bbaaea5fc6c64bffc55c9ae13a788
#
_cell.length_a   1.000
_cell.length_b   1.000
_cell.length_c   1.000
_cell.angle_alpha   90.00
_cell.angle_beta   90.00
_cell.angle_gamma   90.00
#
_symmetry.space_group_name_H-M   'P 1'
#
loop_
_entity.id
_entity.type
_entity.pdbx_description
1 polymer ?
#
loop_
_entity_poly.entity_id
_entity_poly.type
_entity_poly.pdbx_seq_one_letter_code
_entity_poly.pdbx_strand_id
1 'polypeptide(L)'
;MALRAPQPYANPYVAGTCLGLVLLAAFVLTGRGLGASGAFAAAGTSAVRAVAPEVAQSSPYFARYLDADGRARPWHDWLVIEILGVVAGGLLSALAAGRWRLTLARGSGVSPRARVAAAVGGGAAMGAGAVLARGCTSGQALTGGAMLSVGSWIFIAAAFGSAYAFARPLRVLWAGGPIGGATK
;
A
#
# COMPACT_ATOMS: atom_id res chain seq x y z
N MET A 1 8.25 -14.15 -29.75
CA MET A 1 8.16 -14.53 -28.32
C MET A 1 6.70 -14.89 -28.05
N ALA A 2 6.36 -16.18 -28.01
CA ALA A 2 4.98 -16.62 -27.84
C ALA A 2 4.47 -16.19 -26.45
N LEU A 3 3.43 -15.37 -26.41
CA LEU A 3 2.79 -14.94 -25.16
C LEU A 3 2.17 -16.17 -24.51
N ARG A 4 2.85 -16.69 -23.50
CA ARG A 4 2.35 -17.81 -22.70
C ARG A 4 1.01 -17.38 -22.09
N ALA A 5 0.00 -18.24 -22.17
CA ALA A 5 -1.30 -17.96 -21.56
C ALA A 5 -1.11 -17.62 -20.07
N PRO A 6 -1.75 -16.56 -19.53
CA PRO A 6 -1.57 -16.15 -18.16
C PRO A 6 -1.99 -17.28 -17.21
N GLN A 7 -1.11 -17.65 -16.29
CA GLN A 7 -1.39 -18.69 -15.30
C GLN A 7 -2.47 -18.24 -14.30
N PRO A 8 -3.31 -19.14 -13.77
CA PRO A 8 -4.28 -18.79 -12.74
C PRO A 8 -3.58 -18.28 -11.46
N TYR A 9 -4.31 -17.53 -10.66
CA TYR A 9 -3.83 -17.09 -9.34
C TYR A 9 -3.70 -18.28 -8.38
N ALA A 10 -2.73 -18.20 -7.49
CA ALA A 10 -2.56 -19.17 -6.41
C ALA A 10 -3.79 -19.17 -5.48
N ASN A 11 -4.03 -20.27 -4.79
CA ASN A 11 -5.08 -20.35 -3.78
C ASN A 11 -4.84 -19.28 -2.70
N PRO A 12 -5.85 -18.43 -2.38
CA PRO A 12 -5.70 -17.31 -1.44
C PRO A 12 -5.32 -17.77 -0.02
N TYR A 13 -5.74 -18.95 0.41
CA TYR A 13 -5.37 -19.49 1.72
C TYR A 13 -3.88 -19.85 1.77
N VAL A 14 -3.35 -20.47 0.71
CA VAL A 14 -1.91 -20.75 0.61
C VAL A 14 -1.10 -19.46 0.58
N ALA A 15 -1.53 -18.47 -0.22
CA ALA A 15 -0.87 -17.18 -0.29
C ALA A 15 -0.88 -16.46 1.06
N GLY A 16 -2.01 -16.50 1.79
CA GLY A 16 -2.13 -15.93 3.13
C GLY A 16 -1.22 -16.61 4.15
N THR A 17 -1.15 -17.93 4.13
CA THR A 17 -0.25 -18.69 5.00
C THR A 17 1.22 -18.35 4.71
N CYS A 18 1.61 -18.28 3.43
CA CYS A 18 2.96 -17.87 3.05
C CYS A 18 3.28 -16.45 3.53
N LEU A 19 2.34 -15.52 3.40
CA LEU A 19 2.50 -14.15 3.91
C LEU A 19 2.70 -14.13 5.44
N GLY A 20 1.92 -14.94 6.17
CA GLY A 20 2.08 -15.09 7.62
C GLY A 20 3.45 -15.65 8.02
N LEU A 21 3.96 -16.64 7.27
CA LEU A 21 5.30 -17.17 7.48
C LEU A 21 6.40 -16.14 7.18
N VAL A 22 6.24 -15.34 6.14
CA VAL A 22 7.16 -14.23 5.84
C VAL A 22 7.16 -13.19 6.95
N LEU A 23 5.99 -12.83 7.48
CA LEU A 23 5.87 -11.92 8.62
C LEU A 23 6.56 -12.49 9.87
N LEU A 24 6.34 -13.77 10.18
CA LEU A 24 7.01 -14.45 11.28
C LEU A 24 8.53 -14.47 11.09
N ALA A 25 9.00 -14.79 9.89
CA ALA A 25 10.41 -14.77 9.57
C ALA A 25 11.01 -13.35 9.73
N ALA A 26 10.29 -12.30 9.30
CA ALA A 26 10.71 -10.93 9.50
C ALA A 26 10.88 -10.61 11.01
N PHE A 27 9.92 -10.97 11.84
CA PHE A 27 10.03 -10.80 13.30
C PHE A 27 11.22 -11.54 13.90
N VAL A 28 11.41 -12.82 13.52
CA VAL A 28 12.47 -13.66 14.09
C VAL A 28 13.86 -13.21 13.64
N LEU A 29 14.02 -12.87 12.37
CA LEU A 29 15.34 -12.58 11.79
C LEU A 29 15.76 -11.12 11.99
N THR A 30 14.81 -10.19 11.96
CA THR A 30 15.12 -8.76 11.98
C THR A 30 14.59 -8.02 13.21
N GLY A 31 13.73 -8.66 14.00
CA GLY A 31 13.02 -8.02 15.11
C GLY A 31 12.01 -6.95 14.65
N ARG A 32 11.68 -6.93 13.36
CA ARG A 32 10.82 -5.89 12.76
C ARG A 32 9.66 -6.51 12.01
N GLY A 33 8.52 -5.81 12.00
CA GLY A 33 7.37 -6.19 11.21
C GLY A 33 7.40 -5.61 9.80
N LEU A 34 6.37 -5.93 9.03
CA LEU A 34 6.17 -5.42 7.68
C LEU A 34 5.45 -4.07 7.70
N GLY A 35 5.80 -3.18 6.77
CA GLY A 35 5.14 -1.88 6.64
C GLY A 35 5.64 -1.11 5.42
N ALA A 36 4.76 -0.35 4.77
CA ALA A 36 5.13 0.44 3.61
C ALA A 36 5.19 1.94 3.88
N SER A 37 4.41 2.44 4.84
CA SER A 37 4.27 3.87 5.10
C SER A 37 5.57 4.56 5.51
N GLY A 38 6.46 3.87 6.25
CA GLY A 38 7.77 4.39 6.63
C GLY A 38 8.67 4.63 5.43
N ALA A 39 8.68 3.74 4.44
CA ALA A 39 9.47 3.93 3.23
C ALA A 39 9.02 5.16 2.43
N PHE A 40 7.70 5.37 2.29
CA PHE A 40 7.16 6.57 1.65
C PHE A 40 7.46 7.84 2.46
N ALA A 41 7.39 7.76 3.78
CA ALA A 41 7.74 8.88 4.66
C ALA A 41 9.24 9.22 4.58
N ALA A 42 10.12 8.24 4.54
CA ALA A 42 11.56 8.44 4.36
C ALA A 42 11.88 9.09 3.00
N ALA A 43 11.24 8.61 1.92
CA ALA A 43 11.37 9.20 0.60
C ALA A 43 10.80 10.64 0.57
N GLY A 44 9.62 10.87 1.16
CA GLY A 44 9.01 12.19 1.29
C GLY A 44 9.88 13.17 2.09
N THR A 45 10.47 12.71 3.20
CA THR A 45 11.41 13.50 4.00
C THR A 45 12.62 13.92 3.18
N SER A 46 13.15 13.00 2.36
CA SER A 46 14.28 13.31 1.47
C SER A 46 13.91 14.39 0.44
N ALA A 47 12.69 14.31 -0.12
CA ALA A 47 12.19 15.30 -1.07
C ALA A 47 11.95 16.66 -0.40
N VAL A 48 11.28 16.70 0.76
CA VAL A 48 11.04 17.93 1.52
C VAL A 48 12.37 18.58 1.91
N ARG A 49 13.34 17.80 2.34
CA ARG A 49 14.67 18.32 2.68
C ARG A 49 15.39 18.93 1.48
N ALA A 50 15.23 18.38 0.28
CA ALA A 50 15.84 18.93 -0.93
C ALA A 50 15.26 20.31 -1.32
N VAL A 51 13.97 20.57 -1.01
CA VAL A 51 13.26 21.79 -1.37
C VAL A 51 13.20 22.79 -0.22
N ALA A 52 13.01 22.33 1.00
CA ALA A 52 12.83 23.14 2.21
C ALA A 52 13.53 22.50 3.43
N PRO A 53 14.86 22.60 3.53
CA PRO A 53 15.64 21.95 4.58
C PRO A 53 15.25 22.38 6.01
N GLU A 54 14.85 23.63 6.19
CA GLU A 54 14.41 24.16 7.49
C GLU A 54 13.12 23.46 7.98
N VAL A 55 12.16 23.24 7.07
CA VAL A 55 10.91 22.54 7.38
C VAL A 55 11.18 21.08 7.76
N ALA A 56 12.11 20.43 7.07
CA ALA A 56 12.48 19.04 7.37
C ALA A 56 13.11 18.90 8.76
N GLN A 57 13.90 19.88 9.21
CA GLN A 57 14.58 19.86 10.50
C GLN A 57 13.68 20.32 11.66
N SER A 58 12.80 21.29 11.44
CA SER A 58 11.93 21.84 12.48
C SER A 58 10.72 20.94 12.80
N SER A 59 10.31 20.07 11.89
CA SER A 59 9.15 19.21 12.08
C SER A 59 9.51 17.90 12.82
N PRO A 60 8.87 17.61 13.97
CA PRO A 60 9.07 16.36 14.70
C PRO A 60 8.71 15.10 13.89
N TYR A 61 7.90 15.24 12.87
CA TYR A 61 7.52 14.16 11.97
C TYR A 61 8.69 13.76 11.07
N PHE A 62 9.33 14.74 10.41
CA PHE A 62 10.43 14.48 9.49
C PHE A 62 11.74 14.15 10.24
N ALA A 63 11.93 14.69 11.43
CA ALA A 63 13.11 14.44 12.27
C ALA A 63 13.35 12.95 12.55
N ARG A 64 12.29 12.11 12.54
CA ARG A 64 12.40 10.66 12.72
C ARG A 64 13.11 9.93 11.59
N TYR A 65 13.15 10.55 10.41
CA TYR A 65 13.73 9.99 9.18
C TYR A 65 15.05 10.66 8.81
N LEU A 66 15.56 11.52 9.70
CA LEU A 66 16.88 12.17 9.60
C LEU A 66 17.82 11.49 10.60
N ASP A 67 19.08 11.33 10.20
CA ASP A 67 20.13 10.88 11.10
C ASP A 67 20.64 12.04 12.01
N ALA A 68 21.59 11.73 12.88
CA ALA A 68 22.18 12.71 13.80
C ALA A 68 22.81 13.93 13.10
N ASP A 69 23.25 13.75 11.84
CA ASP A 69 23.80 14.81 11.00
C ASP A 69 22.72 15.58 10.24
N GLY A 70 21.44 15.30 10.52
CA GLY A 70 20.30 15.88 9.82
C GLY A 70 20.20 15.47 8.35
N ARG A 71 20.78 14.33 7.96
CA ARG A 71 20.74 13.79 6.59
C ARG A 71 19.66 12.74 6.47
N ALA A 72 18.92 12.78 5.38
CA ALA A 72 17.98 11.72 5.03
C ALA A 72 18.75 10.58 4.36
N ARG A 73 18.74 9.39 4.95
CA ARG A 73 19.36 8.17 4.38
C ARG A 73 18.31 7.09 4.15
N PRO A 74 17.41 7.24 3.17
CA PRO A 74 16.32 6.32 2.95
C PRO A 74 16.79 4.88 2.70
N TRP A 75 17.96 4.70 2.11
CA TRP A 75 18.54 3.38 1.79
C TRP A 75 18.96 2.56 3.01
N HIS A 76 19.06 3.15 4.19
CA HIS A 76 19.34 2.46 5.45
C HIS A 76 18.07 2.13 6.23
N ASP A 77 16.91 2.56 5.74
CA ASP A 77 15.64 2.22 6.36
C ASP A 77 15.20 0.82 5.91
N TRP A 78 14.93 -0.06 6.88
CA TRP A 78 14.42 -1.40 6.65
C TRP A 78 13.20 -1.42 5.71
N LEU A 79 12.27 -0.49 5.93
CA LEU A 79 11.03 -0.42 5.14
C LEU A 79 11.27 -0.05 3.67
N VAL A 80 12.33 0.69 3.37
CA VAL A 80 12.71 0.96 1.97
C VAL A 80 13.23 -0.31 1.30
N ILE A 81 14.08 -1.09 1.99
CA ILE A 81 14.57 -2.37 1.50
C ILE A 81 13.42 -3.35 1.31
N GLU A 82 12.48 -3.38 2.24
CA GLU A 82 11.25 -4.19 2.17
C GLU A 82 10.43 -3.86 0.91
N ILE A 83 10.15 -2.58 0.65
CA ILE A 83 9.39 -2.15 -0.53
C ILE A 83 10.09 -2.54 -1.82
N LEU A 84 11.42 -2.40 -1.89
CA LEU A 84 12.19 -2.85 -3.05
C LEU A 84 12.06 -4.36 -3.25
N GLY A 85 12.10 -5.14 -2.18
CA GLY A 85 11.87 -6.58 -2.21
C GLY A 85 10.46 -6.94 -2.70
N VAL A 86 9.43 -6.24 -2.23
CA VAL A 86 8.03 -6.43 -2.66
C VAL A 86 7.87 -6.11 -4.15
N VAL A 87 8.45 -5.00 -4.62
CA VAL A 87 8.40 -4.61 -6.05
C VAL A 87 9.13 -5.65 -6.91
N ALA A 88 10.32 -6.06 -6.53
CA ALA A 88 11.09 -7.07 -7.25
C ALA A 88 10.35 -8.42 -7.28
N GLY A 89 9.84 -8.89 -6.14
CA GLY A 89 9.07 -10.14 -6.04
C GLY A 89 7.78 -10.10 -6.85
N GLY A 90 7.05 -8.99 -6.81
CA GLY A 90 5.84 -8.77 -7.61
C GLY A 90 6.12 -8.77 -9.11
N LEU A 91 7.21 -8.12 -9.53
CA LEU A 91 7.65 -8.12 -10.93
C LEU A 91 8.04 -9.52 -11.40
N LEU A 92 8.88 -10.22 -10.65
CA LEU A 92 9.28 -11.59 -10.96
C LEU A 92 8.08 -12.53 -11.05
N SER A 93 7.14 -12.43 -10.11
CA SER A 93 5.88 -13.20 -10.12
C SER A 93 5.03 -12.90 -11.35
N ALA A 94 4.89 -11.62 -11.71
CA ALA A 94 4.12 -11.21 -12.88
C ALA A 94 4.73 -11.70 -14.19
N LEU A 95 6.06 -11.65 -14.30
CA LEU A 95 6.80 -12.15 -15.47
C LEU A 95 6.72 -13.68 -15.56
N ALA A 96 6.96 -14.40 -14.47
CA ALA A 96 6.91 -15.85 -14.42
C ALA A 96 5.50 -16.40 -14.75
N ALA A 97 4.45 -15.70 -14.30
CA ALA A 97 3.08 -16.07 -14.58
C ALA A 97 2.53 -15.58 -15.93
N GLY A 98 3.33 -14.87 -16.74
CA GLY A 98 2.88 -14.31 -18.02
C GLY A 98 1.79 -13.25 -17.90
N ARG A 99 1.71 -12.56 -16.75
CA ARG A 99 0.67 -11.58 -16.42
C ARG A 99 1.14 -10.12 -16.56
N TRP A 100 2.36 -9.90 -16.99
CA TRP A 100 2.87 -8.55 -17.20
C TRP A 100 2.10 -7.84 -18.31
N ARG A 101 1.26 -6.89 -17.93
CA ARG A 101 0.48 -6.04 -18.85
C ARG A 101 0.29 -4.66 -18.22
N LEU A 102 0.57 -3.63 -18.97
CA LEU A 102 0.24 -2.25 -18.61
C LEU A 102 -1.18 -1.94 -19.07
N THR A 103 -2.14 -2.08 -18.17
CA THR A 103 -3.56 -1.82 -18.46
C THR A 103 -4.14 -0.83 -17.47
N LEU A 104 -4.89 0.16 -17.98
CA LEU A 104 -5.67 1.06 -17.13
C LEU A 104 -7.06 0.45 -16.92
N ALA A 105 -7.24 -0.27 -15.80
CA ALA A 105 -8.54 -0.79 -15.42
C ALA A 105 -9.49 0.36 -15.05
N ARG A 106 -10.61 0.47 -15.75
CA ARG A 106 -11.65 1.49 -15.54
C ARG A 106 -13.03 0.92 -15.80
N GLY A 107 -14.05 1.50 -15.15
CA GLY A 107 -15.44 1.22 -15.48
C GLY A 107 -15.82 1.82 -16.84
N SER A 108 -16.87 1.28 -17.46
CA SER A 108 -17.34 1.70 -18.80
C SER A 108 -17.78 3.18 -18.84
N GLY A 109 -18.27 3.72 -17.73
CA GLY A 109 -18.73 5.11 -17.61
C GLY A 109 -17.66 6.12 -17.19
N VAL A 110 -16.38 5.70 -16.96
CA VAL A 110 -15.36 6.57 -16.42
C VAL A 110 -14.29 6.89 -17.46
N SER A 111 -14.03 8.19 -17.71
CA SER A 111 -12.96 8.59 -18.62
C SER A 111 -11.57 8.26 -18.03
N PRO A 112 -10.53 8.04 -18.88
CA PRO A 112 -9.16 7.77 -18.41
C PRO A 112 -8.62 8.86 -17.47
N ARG A 113 -8.92 10.12 -17.79
CA ARG A 113 -8.47 11.28 -16.98
C ARG A 113 -9.12 11.28 -15.60
N ALA A 114 -10.45 11.06 -15.55
CA ALA A 114 -11.19 10.96 -14.28
C ALA A 114 -10.70 9.77 -13.45
N ARG A 115 -10.36 8.64 -14.08
CA ARG A 115 -9.80 7.47 -13.39
C ARG A 115 -8.45 7.77 -12.76
N VAL A 116 -7.56 8.46 -13.48
CA VAL A 116 -6.24 8.84 -12.95
C VAL A 116 -6.39 9.88 -11.83
N ALA A 117 -7.26 10.90 -12.02
CA ALA A 117 -7.50 11.90 -10.99
C ALA A 117 -8.06 11.26 -9.70
N ALA A 118 -9.02 10.32 -9.85
CA ALA A 118 -9.57 9.60 -8.70
C ALA A 118 -8.51 8.71 -8.01
N ALA A 119 -7.57 8.13 -8.78
CA ALA A 119 -6.50 7.33 -8.20
C ALA A 119 -5.51 8.20 -7.40
N VAL A 120 -5.16 9.39 -7.94
CA VAL A 120 -4.28 10.34 -7.24
C VAL A 120 -4.96 10.88 -5.99
N GLY A 121 -6.21 11.30 -6.08
CA GLY A 121 -6.98 11.80 -4.92
C GLY A 121 -7.17 10.74 -3.84
N GLY A 122 -7.52 9.51 -4.24
CA GLY A 122 -7.66 8.38 -3.32
C GLY A 122 -6.33 7.99 -2.67
N GLY A 123 -5.24 8.01 -3.45
CA GLY A 123 -3.89 7.76 -2.93
C GLY A 123 -3.44 8.84 -1.93
N ALA A 124 -3.72 10.12 -2.20
CA ALA A 124 -3.43 11.21 -1.29
C ALA A 124 -4.23 11.09 0.02
N ALA A 125 -5.53 10.78 -0.06
CA ALA A 125 -6.37 10.56 1.10
C ALA A 125 -5.90 9.35 1.93
N MET A 126 -5.51 8.25 1.27
CA MET A 126 -4.93 7.07 1.92
C MET A 126 -3.61 7.40 2.62
N GLY A 127 -2.74 8.19 1.97
CA GLY A 127 -1.48 8.66 2.56
C GLY A 127 -1.70 9.50 3.81
N ALA A 128 -2.63 10.46 3.76
CA ALA A 128 -3.01 11.26 4.93
C ALA A 128 -3.59 10.38 6.06
N GLY A 129 -4.47 9.44 5.71
CA GLY A 129 -5.01 8.47 6.66
C GLY A 129 -3.93 7.61 7.32
N ALA A 130 -2.93 7.16 6.55
CA ALA A 130 -1.82 6.37 7.07
C ALA A 130 -0.96 7.15 8.07
N VAL A 131 -0.76 8.44 7.84
CA VAL A 131 -0.04 9.31 8.79
C VAL A 131 -0.83 9.45 10.08
N LEU A 132 -2.13 9.73 10.01
CA LEU A 132 -3.02 9.87 11.17
C LEU A 132 -3.11 8.56 11.97
N ALA A 133 -3.23 7.43 11.28
CA ALA A 133 -3.30 6.10 11.88
C ALA A 133 -1.94 5.57 12.35
N ARG A 134 -0.85 6.31 12.17
CA ARG A 134 0.53 5.92 12.47
C ARG A 134 0.97 4.62 11.79
N GLY A 135 0.43 4.34 10.62
CA GLY A 135 0.80 3.15 9.84
C GLY A 135 -0.14 2.87 8.68
N CYS A 136 0.37 2.19 7.68
CA CYS A 136 -0.42 1.68 6.56
C CYS A 136 -1.12 0.37 6.92
N THR A 137 -1.90 -0.18 5.99
CA THR A 137 -2.61 -1.44 6.20
C THR A 137 -1.66 -2.60 6.54
N SER A 138 -0.48 -2.70 5.90
CA SER A 138 0.51 -3.74 6.25
C SER A 138 1.11 -3.53 7.65
N GLY A 139 1.39 -2.29 8.05
CA GLY A 139 1.88 -2.01 9.41
C GLY A 139 0.83 -2.22 10.48
N GLN A 140 -0.37 -1.70 10.29
CA GLN A 140 -1.44 -1.80 11.28
C GLN A 140 -2.16 -3.16 11.24
N ALA A 141 -2.60 -3.63 10.05
CA ALA A 141 -3.40 -4.84 10.01
C ALA A 141 -2.55 -6.12 10.12
N LEU A 142 -1.43 -6.24 9.39
CA LEU A 142 -0.59 -7.43 9.46
C LEU A 142 0.30 -7.40 10.71
N THR A 143 1.20 -6.43 10.82
CA THR A 143 2.16 -6.37 11.93
C THR A 143 1.47 -6.13 13.27
N GLY A 144 0.65 -5.09 13.37
CA GLY A 144 -0.05 -4.76 14.62
C GLY A 144 -1.15 -5.77 14.97
N GLY A 145 -1.81 -6.36 13.96
CA GLY A 145 -2.77 -7.45 14.14
C GLY A 145 -2.11 -8.73 14.66
N ALA A 146 -0.94 -9.09 14.13
CA ALA A 146 -0.15 -10.24 14.62
C ALA A 146 0.32 -10.06 16.07
N MET A 147 0.58 -8.81 16.48
CA MET A 147 0.90 -8.45 17.87
C MET A 147 -0.34 -8.30 18.77
N LEU A 148 -1.54 -8.61 18.28
CA LEU A 148 -2.82 -8.50 18.99
C LEU A 148 -3.09 -7.09 19.56
N SER A 149 -2.58 -6.05 18.90
CA SER A 149 -2.80 -4.66 19.31
C SER A 149 -4.27 -4.26 19.13
N VAL A 150 -4.90 -3.78 20.19
CA VAL A 150 -6.31 -3.32 20.16
C VAL A 150 -6.49 -2.20 19.13
N GLY A 151 -5.55 -1.25 19.05
CA GLY A 151 -5.59 -0.17 18.04
C GLY A 151 -5.61 -0.70 16.62
N SER A 152 -4.86 -1.76 16.35
CA SER A 152 -4.83 -2.43 15.04
C SER A 152 -6.13 -3.12 14.69
N TRP A 153 -6.79 -3.74 15.65
CA TRP A 153 -8.11 -4.35 15.43
C TRP A 153 -9.19 -3.30 15.17
N ILE A 154 -9.15 -2.16 15.88
CA ILE A 154 -10.04 -1.00 15.61
C ILE A 154 -9.76 -0.46 14.20
N PHE A 155 -8.48 -0.33 13.82
CA PHE A 155 -8.11 0.10 12.47
C PHE A 155 -8.66 -0.85 11.39
N ILE A 156 -8.52 -2.17 11.57
CA ILE A 156 -9.06 -3.18 10.64
C ILE A 156 -10.57 -3.02 10.50
N ALA A 157 -11.30 -2.96 11.63
CA ALA A 157 -12.74 -2.80 11.62
C ALA A 157 -13.17 -1.49 10.91
N ALA A 158 -12.49 -0.38 11.19
CA ALA A 158 -12.76 0.90 10.54
C ALA A 158 -12.46 0.88 9.03
N ALA A 159 -11.34 0.27 8.62
CA ALA A 159 -10.94 0.17 7.22
C ALA A 159 -11.93 -0.66 6.41
N PHE A 160 -12.32 -1.84 6.89
CA PHE A 160 -13.32 -2.67 6.22
C PHE A 160 -14.71 -2.04 6.27
N GLY A 161 -15.12 -1.49 7.41
CA GLY A 161 -16.40 -0.82 7.57
C GLY A 161 -16.57 0.36 6.61
N SER A 162 -15.55 1.23 6.51
CA SER A 162 -15.56 2.34 5.55
C SER A 162 -15.55 1.86 4.11
N ALA A 163 -14.74 0.83 3.78
CA ALA A 163 -14.70 0.26 2.44
C ALA A 163 -16.07 -0.23 1.99
N TYR A 164 -16.78 -0.98 2.84
CA TYR A 164 -18.12 -1.47 2.53
C TYR A 164 -19.17 -0.34 2.48
N ALA A 165 -19.06 0.66 3.35
CA ALA A 165 -19.97 1.82 3.35
C ALA A 165 -19.84 2.62 2.04
N PHE A 166 -18.61 2.86 1.57
CA PHE A 166 -18.37 3.60 0.34
C PHE A 166 -18.48 2.75 -0.93
N ALA A 167 -18.38 1.43 -0.87
CA ALA A 167 -18.46 0.56 -2.04
C ALA A 167 -19.81 0.70 -2.78
N ARG A 168 -20.93 0.82 -2.05
CA ARG A 168 -22.26 0.97 -2.66
C ARG A 168 -22.42 2.25 -3.48
N PRO A 169 -22.22 3.47 -2.94
CA PRO A 169 -22.36 4.70 -3.71
C PRO A 169 -21.33 4.81 -4.84
N LEU A 170 -20.10 4.34 -4.63
CA LEU A 170 -19.05 4.39 -5.65
C LEU A 170 -19.29 3.37 -6.79
N ARG A 171 -20.02 2.30 -6.54
CA ARG A 171 -20.35 1.31 -7.57
C ARG A 171 -21.10 1.92 -8.75
N VAL A 172 -21.97 2.90 -8.51
CA VAL A 172 -22.70 3.62 -9.57
C VAL A 172 -21.74 4.32 -10.52
N LEU A 173 -20.68 4.93 -9.99
CA LEU A 173 -19.64 5.60 -10.80
C LEU A 173 -18.87 4.62 -11.69
N TRP A 174 -18.71 3.36 -11.26
CA TRP A 174 -17.97 2.35 -12.00
C TRP A 174 -18.83 1.57 -13.00
N ALA A 175 -20.09 1.31 -12.66
CA ALA A 175 -20.98 0.49 -13.48
C ALA A 175 -21.65 1.26 -14.63
N GLY A 176 -21.60 2.60 -14.62
CA GLY A 176 -22.16 3.43 -15.70
C GLY A 176 -23.68 3.38 -15.85
N GLY A 177 -24.41 2.94 -14.80
CA GLY A 177 -25.86 2.86 -14.83
C GLY A 177 -26.49 2.68 -13.46
N PRO A 178 -27.80 2.94 -13.31
CA PRO A 178 -28.51 2.77 -12.05
C PRO A 178 -28.47 1.32 -11.58
N ILE A 179 -28.46 1.15 -10.26
CA ILE A 179 -28.38 -0.13 -9.52
C ILE A 179 -29.69 -0.95 -9.76
N GLY A 180 -29.91 -1.42 -10.96
CA GLY A 180 -31.18 -2.09 -11.28
C GLY A 180 -31.14 -3.09 -12.43
N GLY A 181 -30.00 -3.33 -13.03
CA GLY A 181 -29.89 -4.11 -14.26
C GLY A 181 -29.01 -5.36 -14.20
N ALA A 182 -29.07 -6.13 -13.13
CA ALA A 182 -28.40 -7.44 -13.06
C ALA A 182 -29.41 -8.55 -12.78
N THR A 183 -30.41 -8.67 -13.69
CA THR A 183 -31.18 -9.91 -13.87
C THR A 183 -31.21 -10.18 -15.37
N LYS A 184 -30.23 -10.92 -15.88
CA LYS A 184 -30.39 -11.99 -16.87
C LYS A 184 -29.07 -12.69 -17.07
#